data_80382decdec0da2af44b3751d9d048f8
#
_entry.id   80382decdec0da2af44b3751d9d048f8
#
_cell.length_a   1.000
_cell.length_b   1.000
_cell.length_c   1.000
_cell.angle_alpha   90.00
_cell.angle_beta   90.00
_cell.angle_gamma   90.00
#
_symmetry.space_group_name_H-M   'P 1'
#
loop_
_entity.id
_entity.type
_entity.pdbx_description
1 polymer ?
#
loop_
_entity_poly.entity_id
_entity_poly.type
_entity_poly.pdbx_seq_one_letter_code
_entity_poly.pdbx_strand_id
1 'polypeptide(L)'
;MRICIYSGGERLVAKSGVGQAIRHQREVLRRAGVETTDRWSSDTWAVHINTVLPDILPAVLWARLTGRKVVCYGHSTMEDFRRSFRGSDALAPLFRRWITFCYGLGDVVLTPTEYSRSLLESYGLRRPVYAISNGVDTDFFVQDPGLREAFRRRRGLRDGEKAVVSVGHLIARKGLPEFADLARRMPDVRFIWYGWTDPRLVPAEIRQVLDTAPENLEFPGYVGREELREAYCGADAFAFLSHEETEGIVVLEALACGIPTVLRDIPVYNGWLEDRKNVYKSADQEGFRRTLEGILSGSLPDLTAAGRAVAEERSLEAVGRQLREIYRRENILPLPAPAHAQA
;
A
#
# COMPACT_ATOMS: atom_id res chain seq x y z
N MET A 1 11.20 -3.81 -26.82
CA MET A 1 10.37 -4.84 -26.14
C MET A 1 9.47 -4.11 -25.15
N ARG A 2 8.16 -4.37 -25.22
CA ARG A 2 7.18 -3.69 -24.37
C ARG A 2 6.44 -4.67 -23.47
N ILE A 3 6.11 -4.23 -22.27
CA ILE A 3 5.19 -4.91 -21.37
C ILE A 3 3.84 -4.21 -21.47
N CYS A 4 2.79 -4.96 -21.75
CA CYS A 4 1.43 -4.45 -21.61
C CYS A 4 1.02 -4.50 -20.15
N ILE A 5 0.78 -3.34 -19.54
CA ILE A 5 0.19 -3.24 -18.20
C ILE A 5 -1.32 -3.16 -18.38
N TYR A 6 -1.95 -4.32 -18.34
CA TYR A 6 -3.41 -4.39 -18.44
C TYR A 6 -4.03 -4.00 -17.10
N SER A 7 -4.76 -2.93 -17.13
CA SER A 7 -5.45 -2.36 -15.96
C SER A 7 -6.94 -2.17 -16.25
N GLY A 8 -7.58 -3.23 -16.76
CA GLY A 8 -9.03 -3.24 -16.96
C GLY A 8 -9.75 -2.81 -15.68
N GLY A 9 -10.74 -1.93 -15.81
CA GLY A 9 -11.40 -1.35 -14.66
C GLY A 9 -10.54 -0.38 -13.84
N GLU A 10 -9.41 0.12 -14.35
CA GLU A 10 -8.51 1.04 -13.62
C GLU A 10 -9.25 2.22 -12.99
N ARG A 11 -10.28 2.74 -13.67
CA ARG A 11 -11.11 3.83 -13.13
C ARG A 11 -11.77 3.49 -11.78
N LEU A 12 -12.08 2.20 -11.56
CA LEU A 12 -12.69 1.73 -10.31
C LEU A 12 -11.68 1.67 -9.17
N VAL A 13 -10.41 1.44 -9.48
CA VAL A 13 -9.32 1.28 -8.50
C VAL A 13 -8.36 2.46 -8.44
N ALA A 14 -8.53 3.49 -9.28
CA ALA A 14 -7.60 4.61 -9.42
C ALA A 14 -7.30 5.36 -8.11
N LYS A 15 -8.28 5.45 -7.20
CA LYS A 15 -8.17 6.08 -5.87
C LYS A 15 -7.87 5.07 -4.74
N SER A 16 -7.41 3.87 -5.07
CA SER A 16 -7.11 2.81 -4.11
C SER A 16 -5.61 2.49 -4.08
N GLY A 17 -5.19 1.65 -3.12
CA GLY A 17 -3.84 1.10 -3.06
C GLY A 17 -3.44 0.34 -4.34
N VAL A 18 -4.38 -0.35 -5.00
CA VAL A 18 -4.13 -1.02 -6.29
C VAL A 18 -3.79 -0.02 -7.39
N GLY A 19 -4.52 1.10 -7.47
CA GLY A 19 -4.20 2.17 -8.42
C GLY A 19 -2.81 2.79 -8.18
N GLN A 20 -2.42 2.94 -6.92
CA GLN A 20 -1.07 3.38 -6.55
C GLN A 20 -0.02 2.33 -6.96
N ALA A 21 -0.26 1.05 -6.67
CA ALA A 21 0.63 -0.04 -7.06
C ALA A 21 0.86 -0.11 -8.58
N ILE A 22 -0.19 0.09 -9.38
CA ILE A 22 -0.07 0.14 -10.85
C ILE A 22 0.82 1.30 -11.30
N ARG A 23 0.69 2.48 -10.68
CA ARG A 23 1.58 3.64 -10.97
C ARG A 23 3.03 3.32 -10.61
N HIS A 24 3.28 2.73 -9.44
CA HIS A 24 4.62 2.32 -9.03
C HIS A 24 5.20 1.27 -9.98
N GLN A 25 4.41 0.29 -10.41
CA GLN A 25 4.82 -0.72 -11.37
C GLN A 25 5.29 -0.11 -12.70
N ARG A 26 4.55 0.87 -13.25
CA ARG A 26 4.98 1.60 -14.46
C ARG A 26 6.31 2.31 -14.24
N GLU A 27 6.47 2.96 -13.10
CA GLU A 27 7.69 3.68 -12.77
C GLU A 27 8.88 2.74 -12.53
N VAL A 28 8.68 1.62 -11.83
CA VAL A 28 9.67 0.55 -11.64
C VAL A 28 10.18 0.03 -12.98
N LEU A 29 9.26 -0.28 -13.90
CA LEU A 29 9.63 -0.77 -15.24
C LEU A 29 10.35 0.28 -16.06
N ARG A 30 9.89 1.53 -16.02
CA ARG A 30 10.54 2.67 -16.68
C ARG A 30 11.99 2.86 -16.19
N ARG A 31 12.22 2.87 -14.86
CA ARG A 31 13.56 2.96 -14.25
C ARG A 31 14.42 1.72 -14.61
N ALA A 32 13.79 0.58 -14.82
CA ALA A 32 14.46 -0.64 -15.28
C ALA A 32 14.77 -0.65 -16.81
N GLY A 33 14.43 0.41 -17.54
CA GLY A 33 14.64 0.51 -19.00
C GLY A 33 13.66 -0.33 -19.82
N VAL A 34 12.51 -0.73 -19.24
CA VAL A 34 11.47 -1.51 -19.90
C VAL A 34 10.33 -0.60 -20.34
N GLU A 35 10.05 -0.56 -21.63
CA GLU A 35 8.90 0.19 -22.16
C GLU A 35 7.58 -0.46 -21.74
N THR A 36 6.61 0.36 -21.37
CA THR A 36 5.26 -0.10 -21.01
C THR A 36 4.20 0.45 -21.97
N THR A 37 3.10 -0.29 -22.12
CA THR A 37 1.93 0.10 -22.92
C THR A 37 0.66 -0.33 -22.21
N ASP A 38 -0.46 0.35 -22.46
CA ASP A 38 -1.78 -0.02 -21.93
C ASP A 38 -2.57 -0.91 -22.89
N ARG A 39 -2.04 -1.13 -24.10
CA ARG A 39 -2.67 -1.94 -25.13
C ARG A 39 -1.72 -3.03 -25.60
N TRP A 40 -2.24 -4.24 -25.77
CA TRP A 40 -1.46 -5.32 -26.38
C TRP A 40 -1.34 -5.10 -27.90
N SER A 41 -0.18 -5.44 -28.43
CA SER A 41 0.20 -5.29 -29.83
C SER A 41 1.23 -6.37 -30.21
N SER A 42 1.59 -6.46 -31.47
CA SER A 42 2.56 -7.48 -31.96
C SER A 42 3.94 -7.39 -31.29
N ASP A 43 4.35 -6.21 -30.84
CA ASP A 43 5.60 -5.94 -30.13
C ASP A 43 5.52 -6.11 -28.59
N THR A 44 4.33 -6.46 -28.07
CA THR A 44 4.14 -6.82 -26.66
C THR A 44 4.82 -8.15 -26.39
N TRP A 45 5.65 -8.18 -25.37
CA TRP A 45 6.38 -9.37 -24.93
C TRP A 45 5.68 -10.12 -23.81
N ALA A 46 5.17 -9.40 -22.84
CA ALA A 46 4.43 -9.94 -21.70
C ALA A 46 3.24 -9.05 -21.35
N VAL A 47 2.24 -9.63 -20.71
CA VAL A 47 1.06 -8.93 -20.19
C VAL A 47 1.05 -9.01 -18.67
N HIS A 48 1.00 -7.85 -18.02
CA HIS A 48 0.78 -7.73 -16.59
C HIS A 48 -0.71 -7.54 -16.30
N ILE A 49 -1.26 -8.41 -15.50
CA ILE A 49 -2.66 -8.36 -15.03
C ILE A 49 -2.67 -7.83 -13.60
N ASN A 50 -3.31 -6.69 -13.40
CA ASN A 50 -3.33 -5.98 -12.12
C ASN A 50 -4.68 -6.03 -11.39
N THR A 51 -5.72 -6.51 -12.05
CA THR A 51 -7.06 -6.62 -11.47
C THR A 51 -7.56 -8.05 -11.56
N VAL A 52 -8.60 -8.35 -10.80
CA VAL A 52 -9.28 -9.66 -10.82
C VAL A 52 -10.69 -9.56 -11.42
N LEU A 53 -10.92 -8.55 -12.26
CA LEU A 53 -12.19 -8.36 -12.94
C LEU A 53 -12.31 -9.32 -14.13
N PRO A 54 -13.53 -9.72 -14.56
CA PRO A 54 -13.72 -10.66 -15.66
C PRO A 54 -13.15 -10.20 -17.01
N ASP A 55 -12.94 -8.91 -17.20
CA ASP A 55 -12.37 -8.29 -18.40
C ASP A 55 -10.89 -8.64 -18.65
N ILE A 56 -10.22 -9.27 -17.69
CA ILE A 56 -8.85 -9.81 -17.88
C ILE A 56 -8.83 -11.00 -18.86
N LEU A 57 -9.94 -11.74 -18.98
CA LEU A 57 -9.98 -12.99 -19.76
C LEU A 57 -9.60 -12.80 -21.23
N PRO A 58 -10.11 -11.80 -21.97
CA PRO A 58 -9.66 -11.53 -23.33
C PRO A 58 -8.16 -11.24 -23.44
N ALA A 59 -7.59 -10.49 -22.50
CA ALA A 59 -6.17 -10.16 -22.50
C ALA A 59 -5.30 -11.41 -22.30
N VAL A 60 -5.70 -12.27 -21.34
CA VAL A 60 -5.02 -13.54 -21.10
C VAL A 60 -5.14 -14.48 -22.29
N LEU A 61 -6.34 -14.60 -22.89
CA LEU A 61 -6.56 -15.44 -24.08
C LEU A 61 -5.68 -14.99 -25.24
N TRP A 62 -5.64 -13.69 -25.51
CA TRP A 62 -4.77 -13.13 -26.54
C TRP A 62 -3.29 -13.47 -26.26
N ALA A 63 -2.82 -13.27 -25.01
CA ALA A 63 -1.44 -13.58 -24.64
C ALA A 63 -1.11 -15.06 -24.89
N ARG A 64 -2.01 -15.97 -24.52
CA ARG A 64 -1.85 -17.42 -24.75
C ARG A 64 -1.81 -17.78 -26.23
N LEU A 65 -2.73 -17.26 -27.04
CA LEU A 65 -2.78 -17.52 -28.48
C LEU A 65 -1.55 -16.98 -29.23
N THR A 66 -0.92 -15.94 -28.72
CA THR A 66 0.27 -15.32 -29.31
C THR A 66 1.58 -15.76 -28.66
N GLY A 67 1.55 -16.73 -27.73
CA GLY A 67 2.74 -17.24 -27.05
C GLY A 67 3.39 -16.24 -26.10
N ARG A 68 2.64 -15.25 -25.60
CA ARG A 68 3.13 -14.21 -24.69
C ARG A 68 2.99 -14.67 -23.23
N LYS A 69 3.91 -14.21 -22.39
CA LYS A 69 3.87 -14.47 -20.94
C LYS A 69 2.83 -13.62 -20.24
N VAL A 70 2.23 -14.17 -19.20
CA VAL A 70 1.26 -13.48 -18.34
C VAL A 70 1.82 -13.41 -16.92
N VAL A 71 1.95 -12.20 -16.39
CA VAL A 71 2.34 -11.93 -15.00
C VAL A 71 1.13 -11.38 -14.26
N CYS A 72 0.65 -12.08 -13.24
CA CYS A 72 -0.44 -11.61 -12.41
C CYS A 72 0.09 -10.92 -11.15
N TYR A 73 -0.47 -9.76 -10.81
CA TYR A 73 -0.18 -9.09 -9.55
C TYR A 73 -1.28 -9.39 -8.54
N GLY A 74 -0.89 -10.08 -7.47
CA GLY A 74 -1.77 -10.52 -6.37
C GLY A 74 -1.98 -9.41 -5.34
N HIS A 75 -2.69 -8.35 -5.73
CA HIS A 75 -3.01 -7.23 -4.86
C HIS A 75 -4.13 -7.53 -3.86
N SER A 76 -4.89 -8.59 -4.07
CA SER A 76 -6.06 -8.93 -3.25
C SER A 76 -5.93 -10.31 -2.65
N THR A 77 -6.34 -10.45 -1.39
CA THR A 77 -6.50 -11.70 -0.67
C THR A 77 -7.94 -11.84 -0.16
N MET A 78 -8.34 -13.02 0.26
CA MET A 78 -9.65 -13.22 0.88
C MET A 78 -9.74 -12.44 2.20
N GLU A 79 -8.64 -12.37 2.93
CA GLU A 79 -8.52 -11.69 4.22
C GLU A 79 -8.71 -10.19 4.06
N ASP A 80 -8.05 -9.57 3.07
CA ASP A 80 -8.21 -8.15 2.75
C ASP A 80 -9.61 -7.81 2.23
N PHE A 81 -10.28 -8.75 1.56
CA PHE A 81 -11.66 -8.58 1.08
C PHE A 81 -12.68 -8.59 2.21
N ARG A 82 -12.45 -9.37 3.27
CA ARG A 82 -13.33 -9.41 4.43
C ARG A 82 -13.45 -8.04 5.09
N ARG A 83 -14.62 -7.76 5.68
CA ARG A 83 -14.91 -6.52 6.41
C ARG A 83 -14.66 -5.23 5.61
N SER A 84 -14.59 -5.34 4.27
CA SER A 84 -14.41 -4.18 3.38
C SER A 84 -15.73 -3.51 3.01
N PHE A 85 -16.84 -4.28 2.97
CA PHE A 85 -18.19 -3.76 2.73
C PHE A 85 -19.23 -4.73 3.28
N ARG A 86 -20.50 -4.30 3.32
CA ARG A 86 -21.60 -5.12 3.84
C ARG A 86 -21.76 -6.41 3.02
N GLY A 87 -21.67 -7.56 3.69
CA GLY A 87 -21.78 -8.89 3.07
C GLY A 87 -20.48 -9.46 2.53
N SER A 88 -19.37 -8.73 2.61
CA SER A 88 -18.06 -9.24 2.15
C SER A 88 -17.64 -10.53 2.85
N ASP A 89 -17.95 -10.70 4.13
CA ASP A 89 -17.60 -11.93 4.87
C ASP A 89 -18.29 -13.16 4.30
N ALA A 90 -19.56 -13.06 3.94
CA ALA A 90 -20.32 -14.16 3.33
C ALA A 90 -19.81 -14.49 1.91
N LEU A 91 -19.36 -13.49 1.17
CA LEU A 91 -18.82 -13.64 -0.19
C LEU A 91 -17.34 -14.05 -0.22
N ALA A 92 -16.62 -13.95 0.88
CA ALA A 92 -15.18 -14.19 0.93
C ALA A 92 -14.74 -15.57 0.43
N PRO A 93 -15.43 -16.70 0.72
CA PRO A 93 -15.04 -18.01 0.17
C PRO A 93 -15.19 -18.08 -1.36
N LEU A 94 -16.23 -17.45 -1.92
CA LEU A 94 -16.40 -17.36 -3.38
C LEU A 94 -15.34 -16.46 -4.01
N PHE A 95 -15.06 -15.32 -3.38
CA PHE A 95 -13.99 -14.41 -3.81
C PHE A 95 -12.62 -15.11 -3.80
N ARG A 96 -12.30 -15.90 -2.77
CA ARG A 96 -11.08 -16.71 -2.73
C ARG A 96 -10.95 -17.63 -3.96
N ARG A 97 -12.03 -18.38 -4.29
CA ARG A 97 -12.03 -19.24 -5.48
C ARG A 97 -11.82 -18.46 -6.76
N TRP A 98 -12.47 -17.31 -6.87
CA TRP A 98 -12.36 -16.43 -8.03
C TRP A 98 -10.94 -15.89 -8.20
N ILE A 99 -10.32 -15.32 -7.16
CA ILE A 99 -8.95 -14.79 -7.26
C ILE A 99 -7.93 -15.91 -7.50
N THR A 100 -8.11 -17.09 -6.90
CA THR A 100 -7.26 -18.26 -7.17
C THR A 100 -7.33 -18.66 -8.64
N PHE A 101 -8.52 -18.65 -9.24
CA PHE A 101 -8.68 -18.86 -10.67
C PHE A 101 -7.97 -17.76 -11.48
N CYS A 102 -8.23 -16.49 -11.21
CA CYS A 102 -7.62 -15.38 -11.92
C CYS A 102 -6.08 -15.41 -11.88
N TYR A 103 -5.50 -15.61 -10.69
CA TYR A 103 -4.06 -15.68 -10.53
C TYR A 103 -3.47 -16.96 -11.15
N GLY A 104 -4.23 -18.05 -11.17
CA GLY A 104 -3.87 -19.30 -11.86
C GLY A 104 -3.73 -19.16 -13.37
N LEU A 105 -4.28 -18.11 -13.96
CA LEU A 105 -4.13 -17.79 -15.38
C LEU A 105 -2.73 -17.25 -15.72
N GLY A 106 -1.99 -16.74 -14.74
CA GLY A 106 -0.62 -16.26 -14.92
C GLY A 106 0.40 -17.37 -15.14
N ASP A 107 1.52 -17.06 -15.73
CA ASP A 107 2.73 -17.91 -15.71
C ASP A 107 3.47 -17.72 -14.37
N VAL A 108 3.41 -16.49 -13.83
CA VAL A 108 4.00 -16.06 -12.56
C VAL A 108 3.01 -15.17 -11.83
N VAL A 109 3.01 -15.24 -10.51
CA VAL A 109 2.24 -14.34 -9.64
C VAL A 109 3.21 -13.54 -8.77
N LEU A 110 3.03 -12.24 -8.74
CA LEU A 110 3.76 -11.32 -7.86
C LEU A 110 2.79 -10.82 -6.80
N THR A 111 3.23 -10.74 -5.55
CA THR A 111 2.42 -10.24 -4.44
C THR A 111 3.29 -9.46 -3.45
N PRO A 112 2.77 -8.48 -2.69
CA PRO A 112 3.64 -7.50 -2.04
C PRO A 112 4.51 -8.03 -0.91
N THR A 113 4.08 -9.06 -0.18
CA THR A 113 4.77 -9.54 1.03
C THR A 113 4.81 -11.07 1.10
N GLU A 114 5.69 -11.61 1.93
CA GLU A 114 5.74 -13.04 2.25
C GLU A 114 4.42 -13.51 2.90
N TYR A 115 3.76 -12.65 3.67
CA TYR A 115 2.45 -12.94 4.23
C TYR A 115 1.41 -13.17 3.14
N SER A 116 1.26 -12.22 2.20
CA SER A 116 0.32 -12.37 1.09
C SER A 116 0.70 -13.53 0.17
N ARG A 117 1.98 -13.82 -0.03
CA ARG A 117 2.46 -15.01 -0.72
C ARG A 117 1.97 -16.28 -0.04
N SER A 118 2.20 -16.42 1.26
CA SER A 118 1.76 -17.58 2.05
C SER A 118 0.25 -17.79 1.97
N LEU A 119 -0.55 -16.71 1.99
CA LEU A 119 -1.99 -16.78 1.81
C LEU A 119 -2.36 -17.33 0.43
N LEU A 120 -1.79 -16.79 -0.65
CA LEU A 120 -2.09 -17.24 -2.01
C LEU A 120 -1.68 -18.70 -2.24
N GLU A 121 -0.54 -19.13 -1.71
CA GLU A 121 -0.10 -20.51 -1.73
C GLU A 121 -1.08 -21.43 -0.95
N SER A 122 -1.58 -20.96 0.20
CA SER A 122 -2.58 -21.69 1.01
C SER A 122 -3.93 -21.88 0.32
N TYR A 123 -4.25 -21.03 -0.68
CA TYR A 123 -5.46 -21.20 -1.49
C TYR A 123 -5.33 -22.30 -2.55
N GLY A 124 -4.15 -22.95 -2.64
CA GLY A 124 -3.87 -24.00 -3.61
C GLY A 124 -3.41 -23.50 -4.97
N LEU A 125 -2.90 -22.27 -5.04
CA LEU A 125 -2.31 -21.72 -6.26
C LEU A 125 -1.04 -22.51 -6.63
N ARG A 126 -1.02 -23.06 -7.86
CA ARG A 126 0.07 -23.93 -8.35
C ARG A 126 1.10 -23.22 -9.21
N ARG A 127 0.99 -21.91 -9.35
CA ARG A 127 1.94 -21.07 -10.12
C ARG A 127 3.05 -20.60 -9.21
N PRO A 128 4.26 -20.32 -9.73
CA PRO A 128 5.29 -19.63 -8.97
C PRO A 128 4.75 -18.33 -8.40
N VAL A 129 4.88 -18.13 -7.08
CA VAL A 129 4.47 -16.91 -6.39
C VAL A 129 5.71 -16.26 -5.79
N TYR A 130 5.93 -14.99 -6.09
CA TYR A 130 7.05 -14.22 -5.57
C TYR A 130 6.54 -13.06 -4.72
N ALA A 131 7.13 -12.90 -3.55
CA ALA A 131 6.94 -11.71 -2.73
C ALA A 131 7.86 -10.61 -3.26
N ILE A 132 7.27 -9.51 -3.69
CA ILE A 132 7.97 -8.33 -4.17
C ILE A 132 7.15 -7.09 -3.83
N SER A 133 7.74 -6.15 -3.09
CA SER A 133 7.08 -4.92 -2.65
C SER A 133 6.48 -4.13 -3.82
N ASN A 134 5.37 -3.42 -3.57
CA ASN A 134 4.87 -2.42 -4.51
C ASN A 134 5.82 -1.23 -4.67
N GLY A 135 6.77 -1.09 -3.75
CA GLY A 135 7.76 -0.04 -3.76
C GLY A 135 7.27 1.31 -3.25
N VAL A 136 8.22 2.17 -2.98
CA VAL A 136 7.98 3.58 -2.63
C VAL A 136 8.99 4.48 -3.35
N ASP A 137 8.55 5.65 -3.78
CA ASP A 137 9.38 6.66 -4.41
C ASP A 137 10.12 7.46 -3.33
N THR A 138 11.29 6.96 -2.91
CA THR A 138 12.10 7.55 -1.84
C THR A 138 12.76 8.88 -2.25
N ASP A 139 12.81 9.19 -3.54
CA ASP A 139 13.26 10.48 -4.05
C ASP A 139 12.19 11.55 -3.85
N PHE A 140 10.93 11.14 -3.97
CA PHE A 140 9.80 12.04 -3.76
C PHE A 140 9.38 12.10 -2.29
N PHE A 141 9.16 10.96 -1.64
CA PHE A 141 8.83 10.89 -0.21
C PHE A 141 10.10 11.05 0.62
N VAL A 142 10.47 12.27 0.85
CA VAL A 142 11.63 12.69 1.65
C VAL A 142 11.23 13.85 2.53
N GLN A 143 11.79 13.88 3.74
CA GLN A 143 11.54 14.94 4.71
C GLN A 143 11.94 16.31 4.15
N ASP A 144 11.09 17.30 4.39
CA ASP A 144 11.27 18.68 3.94
C ASP A 144 10.72 19.65 5.01
N PRO A 145 11.59 20.44 5.67
CA PRO A 145 11.16 21.40 6.69
C PRO A 145 10.18 22.46 6.17
N GLY A 146 10.30 22.86 4.91
CA GLY A 146 9.37 23.81 4.30
C GLY A 146 7.96 23.26 4.16
N LEU A 147 7.84 21.95 3.86
CA LEU A 147 6.55 21.26 3.84
C LEU A 147 5.94 21.11 5.26
N ARG A 148 6.77 20.95 6.29
CA ARG A 148 6.29 20.97 7.68
C ARG A 148 5.60 22.28 8.02
N GLU A 149 6.23 23.40 7.71
CA GLU A 149 5.63 24.72 7.94
C GLU A 149 4.36 24.93 7.12
N ALA A 150 4.36 24.50 5.84
CA ALA A 150 3.20 24.60 4.95
C ALA A 150 2.01 23.82 5.50
N PHE A 151 2.22 22.57 5.94
CA PHE A 151 1.21 21.74 6.58
C PHE A 151 0.62 22.40 7.82
N ARG A 152 1.48 22.87 8.73
CA ARG A 152 1.04 23.48 10.00
C ARG A 152 0.20 24.72 9.75
N ARG A 153 0.63 25.60 8.81
CA ARG A 153 -0.16 26.77 8.40
C ARG A 153 -1.50 26.37 7.77
N ARG A 154 -1.50 25.41 6.84
CA ARG A 154 -2.71 24.93 6.15
C ARG A 154 -3.73 24.36 7.12
N ARG A 155 -3.28 23.64 8.16
CA ARG A 155 -4.15 23.04 9.18
C ARG A 155 -4.44 23.96 10.37
N GLY A 156 -3.92 25.17 10.37
CA GLY A 156 -4.11 26.12 11.46
C GLY A 156 -3.60 25.62 12.80
N LEU A 157 -2.52 24.82 12.79
CA LEU A 157 -1.90 24.29 14.00
C LEU A 157 -1.15 25.38 14.73
N ARG A 158 -1.40 25.52 16.03
CA ARG A 158 -0.71 26.46 16.92
C ARG A 158 0.71 25.97 17.22
N ASP A 159 1.55 26.86 17.70
CA ASP A 159 2.89 26.51 18.16
C ASP A 159 2.79 25.49 19.29
N GLY A 160 3.56 24.38 19.16
CA GLY A 160 3.53 23.29 20.12
C GLY A 160 2.36 22.31 19.98
N GLU A 161 1.30 22.65 19.26
CA GLU A 161 0.17 21.72 19.00
C GLU A 161 0.66 20.50 18.21
N LYS A 162 0.29 19.31 18.66
CA LYS A 162 0.68 18.05 18.08
C LYS A 162 -0.34 17.55 17.08
N ALA A 163 0.12 16.92 15.99
CA ALA A 163 -0.74 16.35 14.95
C ALA A 163 -0.39 14.89 14.69
N VAL A 164 -1.42 14.05 14.63
CA VAL A 164 -1.36 12.63 14.25
C VAL A 164 -2.13 12.43 12.95
N VAL A 165 -1.51 11.82 11.96
CA VAL A 165 -2.15 11.56 10.66
C VAL A 165 -2.35 10.07 10.41
N SER A 166 -3.38 9.74 9.65
CA SER A 166 -3.65 8.41 9.12
C SER A 166 -4.14 8.49 7.68
N VAL A 167 -4.00 7.40 6.93
CA VAL A 167 -4.41 7.34 5.52
C VAL A 167 -5.13 6.03 5.24
N GLY A 168 -6.33 6.09 4.67
CA GLY A 168 -7.06 4.89 4.29
C GLY A 168 -8.49 5.17 3.81
N HIS A 169 -9.11 4.16 3.20
CA HIS A 169 -10.54 4.20 2.90
C HIS A 169 -11.36 4.36 4.18
N LEU A 170 -12.53 4.98 4.07
CA LEU A 170 -13.48 5.14 5.17
C LEU A 170 -14.25 3.82 5.40
N ILE A 171 -13.57 2.85 5.96
CA ILE A 171 -14.09 1.51 6.28
C ILE A 171 -13.54 1.01 7.63
N ALA A 172 -14.29 0.13 8.31
CA ALA A 172 -13.91 -0.37 9.63
C ALA A 172 -12.56 -1.12 9.62
N ARG A 173 -12.31 -1.90 8.58
CA ARG A 173 -11.05 -2.66 8.44
C ARG A 173 -9.80 -1.77 8.52
N LYS A 174 -9.88 -0.52 8.07
CA LYS A 174 -8.76 0.44 8.13
C LYS A 174 -8.55 1.05 9.52
N GLY A 175 -9.41 0.73 10.50
CA GLY A 175 -9.27 1.20 11.88
C GLY A 175 -9.78 2.63 12.11
N LEU A 176 -10.69 3.12 11.26
CA LEU A 176 -11.25 4.46 11.44
C LEU A 176 -12.01 4.65 12.76
N PRO A 177 -12.83 3.69 13.23
CA PRO A 177 -13.47 3.80 14.54
C PRO A 177 -12.48 3.95 15.69
N GLU A 178 -11.40 3.17 15.65
CA GLU A 178 -10.33 3.20 16.65
C GLU A 178 -9.54 4.51 16.60
N PHE A 179 -9.28 5.05 15.40
CA PHE A 179 -8.62 6.33 15.24
C PHE A 179 -9.47 7.49 15.81
N ALA A 180 -10.79 7.44 15.59
CA ALA A 180 -11.71 8.41 16.18
C ALA A 180 -11.82 8.28 17.70
N ASP A 181 -11.71 7.07 18.25
CA ASP A 181 -11.65 6.87 19.71
C ASP A 181 -10.34 7.43 20.31
N LEU A 182 -9.21 7.25 19.64
CA LEU A 182 -7.95 7.89 20.05
C LEU A 182 -8.08 9.41 20.09
N ALA A 183 -8.69 10.01 19.07
CA ALA A 183 -8.93 11.45 19.04
C ALA A 183 -9.77 11.93 20.25
N ARG A 184 -10.83 11.19 20.63
CA ARG A 184 -11.62 11.52 21.82
C ARG A 184 -10.82 11.42 23.12
N ARG A 185 -9.89 10.47 23.22
CA ARG A 185 -9.05 10.25 24.41
C ARG A 185 -7.84 11.18 24.50
N MET A 186 -7.53 11.87 23.40
CA MET A 186 -6.37 12.77 23.29
C MET A 186 -6.82 14.15 22.76
N PRO A 187 -7.66 14.89 23.51
CA PRO A 187 -8.34 16.11 23.03
C PRO A 187 -7.37 17.24 22.66
N ASP A 188 -6.16 17.26 23.24
CA ASP A 188 -5.14 18.27 22.98
C ASP A 188 -4.28 17.97 21.74
N VAL A 189 -4.55 16.86 21.03
CA VAL A 189 -3.85 16.42 19.83
C VAL A 189 -4.77 16.52 18.63
N ARG A 190 -4.30 17.10 17.53
CA ARG A 190 -5.02 17.15 16.27
C ARG A 190 -4.90 15.82 15.55
N PHE A 191 -6.01 15.21 15.20
CA PHE A 191 -6.09 13.99 14.40
C PHE A 191 -6.59 14.31 13.00
N ILE A 192 -5.96 13.71 11.97
CA ILE A 192 -6.33 13.97 10.58
C ILE A 192 -6.33 12.65 9.81
N TRP A 193 -7.50 12.31 9.25
CA TRP A 193 -7.66 11.11 8.44
C TRP A 193 -7.78 11.46 6.96
N TYR A 194 -6.78 11.08 6.16
CA TYR A 194 -6.80 11.23 4.72
C TYR A 194 -7.39 9.99 4.05
N GLY A 195 -8.27 10.20 3.09
CA GLY A 195 -8.85 9.15 2.28
C GLY A 195 -10.31 9.38 1.98
N TRP A 196 -10.85 8.55 1.12
CA TRP A 196 -12.20 8.72 0.63
C TRP A 196 -12.81 7.35 0.28
N THR A 197 -14.10 7.25 0.45
CA THR A 197 -14.92 6.14 -0.02
C THR A 197 -16.18 6.73 -0.62
N ASP A 198 -16.68 6.17 -1.72
CA ASP A 198 -17.95 6.62 -2.31
C ASP A 198 -19.01 6.62 -1.21
N PRO A 199 -19.70 7.74 -0.96
CA PRO A 199 -20.69 7.85 0.13
C PRO A 199 -21.77 6.77 0.10
N ARG A 200 -22.08 6.22 -1.08
CA ARG A 200 -23.04 5.12 -1.26
C ARG A 200 -22.52 3.79 -0.71
N LEU A 201 -21.19 3.62 -0.65
CA LEU A 201 -20.52 2.41 -0.18
C LEU A 201 -20.06 2.49 1.27
N VAL A 202 -20.13 3.68 1.89
CA VAL A 202 -19.74 3.85 3.30
C VAL A 202 -20.72 3.09 4.20
N PRO A 203 -20.24 2.14 5.04
CA PRO A 203 -21.10 1.41 5.97
C PRO A 203 -21.77 2.34 6.99
N ALA A 204 -22.93 1.95 7.51
CA ALA A 204 -23.69 2.76 8.46
C ALA A 204 -22.91 3.06 9.75
N GLU A 205 -22.15 2.08 10.26
CA GLU A 205 -21.25 2.23 11.42
C GLU A 205 -20.20 3.30 11.19
N ILE A 206 -19.65 3.38 9.98
CA ILE A 206 -18.63 4.39 9.62
C ILE A 206 -19.27 5.77 9.45
N ARG A 207 -20.49 5.86 8.89
CA ARG A 207 -21.24 7.13 8.86
C ARG A 207 -21.46 7.68 10.27
N GLN A 208 -21.85 6.83 11.20
CA GLN A 208 -21.98 7.22 12.59
C GLN A 208 -20.68 7.77 13.16
N VAL A 209 -19.53 7.15 12.87
CA VAL A 209 -18.20 7.66 13.30
C VAL A 209 -17.94 9.06 12.72
N LEU A 210 -18.24 9.27 11.43
CA LEU A 210 -18.07 10.56 10.77
C LEU A 210 -19.00 11.64 11.37
N ASP A 211 -20.27 11.29 11.60
CA ASP A 211 -21.29 12.21 12.14
C ASP A 211 -21.05 12.58 13.61
N THR A 212 -20.34 11.72 14.36
CA THR A 212 -20.01 11.92 15.78
C THR A 212 -18.52 12.14 16.05
N ALA A 213 -17.78 12.54 15.03
CA ALA A 213 -16.35 12.80 15.15
C ALA A 213 -16.10 13.93 16.18
N PRO A 214 -15.04 13.79 17.03
CA PRO A 214 -14.68 14.86 17.94
C PRO A 214 -14.09 16.06 17.16
N GLU A 215 -14.15 17.26 17.77
CA GLU A 215 -13.70 18.52 17.13
C GLU A 215 -12.22 18.51 16.71
N ASN A 216 -11.40 17.70 17.36
CA ASN A 216 -9.97 17.55 17.05
C ASN A 216 -9.68 16.48 15.97
N LEU A 217 -10.71 15.93 15.29
CA LEU A 217 -10.55 14.97 14.19
C LEU A 217 -11.06 15.56 12.87
N GLU A 218 -10.18 15.66 11.88
CA GLU A 218 -10.46 16.18 10.55
C GLU A 218 -10.48 15.10 9.48
N PHE A 219 -11.30 15.30 8.44
CA PHE A 219 -11.40 14.45 7.25
C PHE A 219 -11.23 15.27 5.97
N PRO A 220 -10.00 15.55 5.51
CA PRO A 220 -9.76 16.30 4.28
C PRO A 220 -10.23 15.61 3.01
N GLY A 221 -10.55 14.31 3.09
CA GLY A 221 -10.94 13.50 1.94
C GLY A 221 -9.73 12.92 1.19
N TYR A 222 -9.94 12.60 -0.10
CA TYR A 222 -8.86 12.14 -0.98
C TYR A 222 -8.01 13.32 -1.41
N VAL A 223 -6.70 13.19 -1.25
CA VAL A 223 -5.71 14.20 -1.63
C VAL A 223 -4.65 13.61 -2.56
N GLY A 224 -3.93 14.47 -3.28
CA GLY A 224 -2.81 14.06 -4.12
C GLY A 224 -1.57 13.67 -3.30
N ARG A 225 -0.60 13.08 -3.98
CA ARG A 225 0.65 12.63 -3.35
C ARG A 225 1.46 13.79 -2.75
N GLU A 226 1.36 14.97 -3.32
CA GLU A 226 2.02 16.19 -2.86
C GLU A 226 1.50 16.61 -1.49
N GLU A 227 0.19 16.62 -1.29
CA GLU A 227 -0.44 16.94 -0.01
C GLU A 227 -0.23 15.81 1.02
N LEU A 228 -0.17 14.54 0.60
CA LEU A 228 0.20 13.44 1.49
C LEU A 228 1.65 13.59 1.97
N ARG A 229 2.60 13.91 1.08
CA ARG A 229 3.98 14.18 1.46
C ARG A 229 4.05 15.36 2.45
N GLU A 230 3.31 16.43 2.18
CA GLU A 230 3.20 17.58 3.10
C GLU A 230 2.70 17.13 4.48
N ALA A 231 1.68 16.24 4.53
CA ALA A 231 1.15 15.71 5.78
C ALA A 231 2.17 14.85 6.52
N TYR A 232 2.89 13.96 5.84
CA TYR A 232 3.93 13.14 6.45
C TYR A 232 5.12 13.97 6.95
N CYS A 233 5.48 15.04 6.25
CA CYS A 233 6.54 15.95 6.70
C CYS A 233 6.08 16.84 7.88
N GLY A 234 4.80 17.16 7.95
CA GLY A 234 4.27 18.19 8.84
C GLY A 234 3.72 17.66 10.17
N ALA A 235 3.18 16.48 10.19
CA ALA A 235 2.64 15.86 11.38
C ALA A 235 3.76 15.36 12.33
N ASP A 236 3.38 15.06 13.57
CA ASP A 236 4.30 14.59 14.62
C ASP A 236 4.29 13.06 14.77
N ALA A 237 3.25 12.37 14.27
CA ALA A 237 3.19 10.91 14.18
C ALA A 237 2.25 10.44 13.07
N PHE A 238 2.56 9.29 12.50
CA PHE A 238 1.67 8.51 11.63
C PHE A 238 1.15 7.31 12.42
N ALA A 239 -0.18 7.20 12.53
CA ALA A 239 -0.83 6.08 13.19
C ALA A 239 -1.64 5.26 12.19
N PHE A 240 -1.32 3.99 12.04
CA PHE A 240 -1.96 3.11 11.06
C PHE A 240 -2.60 1.91 11.74
N LEU A 241 -3.93 1.98 11.90
CA LEU A 241 -4.70 1.06 12.72
C LEU A 241 -5.37 -0.05 11.90
N SER A 242 -4.96 -0.26 10.66
CA SER A 242 -5.55 -1.26 9.77
C SER A 242 -5.47 -2.67 10.36
N HIS A 243 -6.56 -3.42 10.27
CA HIS A 243 -6.67 -4.79 10.77
C HIS A 243 -6.14 -5.84 9.79
N GLU A 244 -6.07 -5.48 8.51
CA GLU A 244 -5.59 -6.37 7.46
C GLU A 244 -5.04 -5.56 6.28
N GLU A 245 -3.90 -5.99 5.75
CA GLU A 245 -3.21 -5.39 4.61
C GLU A 245 -2.55 -6.47 3.75
N THR A 246 -2.28 -6.14 2.51
CA THR A 246 -1.35 -6.92 1.68
C THR A 246 0.08 -6.39 1.77
N GLU A 247 0.27 -5.08 2.07
CA GLU A 247 1.54 -4.43 2.36
C GLU A 247 1.35 -3.14 3.17
N GLY A 248 0.57 -2.20 2.64
CA GLY A 248 0.43 -0.86 3.20
C GLY A 248 1.40 0.15 2.56
N ILE A 249 1.22 0.50 1.29
CA ILE A 249 2.07 1.49 0.57
C ILE A 249 2.20 2.79 1.36
N VAL A 250 1.13 3.27 1.98
CA VAL A 250 1.12 4.49 2.80
C VAL A 250 2.04 4.40 4.02
N VAL A 251 2.30 3.19 4.54
CA VAL A 251 3.29 2.96 5.60
C VAL A 251 4.69 3.21 5.04
N LEU A 252 5.00 2.68 3.85
CA LEU A 252 6.28 2.91 3.20
C LEU A 252 6.51 4.40 2.88
N GLU A 253 5.45 5.11 2.46
CA GLU A 253 5.50 6.56 2.21
C GLU A 253 5.79 7.34 3.50
N ALA A 254 5.13 7.00 4.60
CA ALA A 254 5.36 7.60 5.91
C ALA A 254 6.80 7.35 6.39
N LEU A 255 7.27 6.10 6.32
CA LEU A 255 8.64 5.73 6.69
C LEU A 255 9.69 6.45 5.82
N ALA A 256 9.44 6.58 4.52
CA ALA A 256 10.33 7.31 3.61
C ALA A 256 10.41 8.80 3.95
N CYS A 257 9.33 9.41 4.40
CA CYS A 257 9.33 10.78 4.92
C CYS A 257 9.95 10.92 6.31
N GLY A 258 10.29 9.82 6.99
CA GLY A 258 10.90 9.87 8.33
C GLY A 258 9.95 10.38 9.41
N ILE A 259 8.65 10.11 9.32
CA ILE A 259 7.71 10.44 10.38
C ILE A 259 7.65 9.29 11.42
N PRO A 260 7.65 9.59 12.74
CA PRO A 260 7.43 8.57 13.76
C PRO A 260 6.16 7.77 13.50
N THR A 261 6.26 6.45 13.44
CA THR A 261 5.19 5.58 12.95
C THR A 261 4.79 4.55 14.00
N VAL A 262 3.48 4.46 14.29
CA VAL A 262 2.88 3.40 15.08
C VAL A 262 1.85 2.62 14.26
N LEU A 263 1.98 1.30 14.27
CA LEU A 263 1.17 0.39 13.46
C LEU A 263 0.39 -0.59 14.35
N ARG A 264 -0.74 -1.08 13.84
CA ARG A 264 -1.33 -2.29 14.42
C ARG A 264 -0.39 -3.47 14.22
N ASP A 265 -0.20 -4.26 15.28
CA ASP A 265 0.58 -5.50 15.17
C ASP A 265 -0.25 -6.56 14.43
N ILE A 266 0.02 -6.71 13.14
CA ILE A 266 -0.64 -7.66 12.23
C ILE A 266 0.40 -8.44 11.43
N PRO A 267 0.05 -9.68 10.99
CA PRO A 267 1.01 -10.60 10.37
C PRO A 267 1.73 -10.07 9.13
N VAL A 268 1.13 -9.18 8.35
CA VAL A 268 1.73 -8.60 7.14
C VAL A 268 3.06 -7.90 7.40
N TYR A 269 3.27 -7.40 8.61
CA TYR A 269 4.49 -6.67 9.00
C TYR A 269 5.59 -7.57 9.57
N ASN A 270 5.34 -8.88 9.75
CA ASN A 270 6.33 -9.78 10.29
C ASN A 270 7.53 -9.92 9.35
N GLY A 271 8.73 -9.88 9.93
CA GLY A 271 10.00 -10.07 9.21
C GLY A 271 10.54 -8.84 8.50
N TRP A 272 9.82 -7.69 8.52
CA TRP A 272 10.32 -6.45 7.91
C TRP A 272 10.02 -5.17 8.72
N LEU A 273 8.93 -5.12 9.47
CA LEU A 273 8.70 -4.08 10.47
C LEU A 273 8.69 -4.73 11.87
N GLU A 274 9.64 -4.31 12.68
CA GLU A 274 9.86 -4.85 14.01
C GLU A 274 9.59 -3.78 15.08
N ASP A 275 8.78 -4.17 16.08
CA ASP A 275 8.46 -3.27 17.19
C ASP A 275 9.71 -2.78 17.91
N ARG A 276 9.75 -1.48 18.20
CA ARG A 276 10.85 -0.79 18.90
C ARG A 276 12.22 -0.87 18.22
N LYS A 277 12.25 -1.30 16.96
CA LYS A 277 13.48 -1.29 16.13
C LYS A 277 13.38 -0.28 15.00
N ASN A 278 12.34 -0.39 14.18
CA ASN A 278 12.14 0.49 13.03
C ASN A 278 10.75 1.13 12.96
N VAL A 279 9.81 0.63 13.76
CA VAL A 279 8.47 1.19 14.01
C VAL A 279 8.05 0.90 15.44
N TYR A 280 6.97 1.51 15.89
CA TYR A 280 6.22 1.05 17.06
C TYR A 280 5.03 0.21 16.60
N LYS A 281 4.72 -0.86 17.36
CA LYS A 281 3.55 -1.68 17.12
C LYS A 281 2.64 -1.73 18.36
N SER A 282 1.35 -1.80 18.14
CA SER A 282 0.35 -1.94 19.20
C SER A 282 -0.75 -2.91 18.80
N ALA A 283 -1.13 -3.79 19.72
CA ALA A 283 -2.19 -4.76 19.49
C ALA A 283 -3.58 -4.19 19.81
N ASP A 284 -3.67 -3.21 20.71
CA ASP A 284 -4.91 -2.67 21.23
C ASP A 284 -4.90 -1.13 21.35
N GLN A 285 -6.06 -0.58 21.66
CA GLN A 285 -6.34 0.85 21.74
C GLN A 285 -5.49 1.56 22.79
N GLU A 286 -5.32 0.94 23.94
CA GLU A 286 -4.56 1.52 25.04
C GLU A 286 -3.05 1.53 24.74
N GLY A 287 -2.55 0.51 24.06
CA GLY A 287 -1.19 0.46 23.54
C GLY A 287 -0.93 1.57 22.52
N PHE A 288 -1.87 1.79 21.57
CA PHE A 288 -1.77 2.92 20.63
C PHE A 288 -1.70 4.25 21.36
N ARG A 289 -2.61 4.50 22.32
CA ARG A 289 -2.64 5.75 23.08
C ARG A 289 -1.31 6.00 23.79
N ARG A 290 -0.82 5.03 24.57
CA ARG A 290 0.46 5.16 25.31
C ARG A 290 1.65 5.36 24.37
N THR A 291 1.66 4.66 23.24
CA THR A 291 2.74 4.80 22.25
C THR A 291 2.72 6.19 21.62
N LEU A 292 1.55 6.69 21.24
CA LEU A 292 1.41 8.06 20.70
C LEU A 292 1.83 9.09 21.75
N GLU A 293 1.37 8.98 22.98
CA GLU A 293 1.81 9.88 24.08
C GLU A 293 3.33 9.88 24.23
N GLY A 294 3.94 8.71 24.19
CA GLY A 294 5.40 8.58 24.30
C GLY A 294 6.15 9.18 23.10
N ILE A 295 5.65 9.01 21.90
CA ILE A 295 6.20 9.65 20.68
C ILE A 295 6.06 11.17 20.78
N LEU A 296 4.86 11.67 21.07
CA LEU A 296 4.54 13.10 21.07
C LEU A 296 5.24 13.87 22.18
N SER A 297 5.50 13.22 23.33
CA SER A 297 6.28 13.80 24.43
C SER A 297 7.79 13.67 24.27
N GLY A 298 8.26 12.87 23.30
CA GLY A 298 9.68 12.56 23.12
C GLY A 298 10.25 11.62 24.19
N SER A 299 9.40 10.91 24.96
CA SER A 299 9.85 9.94 25.97
C SER A 299 10.22 8.57 25.38
N LEU A 300 9.81 8.29 24.16
CA LEU A 300 10.20 7.10 23.41
C LEU A 300 11.36 7.41 22.44
N PRO A 301 12.26 6.44 22.20
CA PRO A 301 13.33 6.56 21.22
C PRO A 301 12.85 6.97 19.83
N ASP A 302 13.63 7.77 19.11
CA ASP A 302 13.40 8.07 17.70
C ASP A 302 13.82 6.89 16.82
N LEU A 303 12.88 6.33 16.07
CA LEU A 303 13.08 5.21 15.15
C LEU A 303 13.01 5.63 13.68
N THR A 304 12.89 6.91 13.38
CA THR A 304 12.63 7.41 12.02
C THR A 304 13.74 7.05 11.04
N ALA A 305 15.00 7.11 11.46
CA ALA A 305 16.13 6.71 10.61
C ALA A 305 16.10 5.21 10.27
N ALA A 306 15.78 4.35 11.24
CA ALA A 306 15.65 2.93 11.02
C ALA A 306 14.42 2.58 10.15
N GLY A 307 13.30 3.29 10.35
CA GLY A 307 12.12 3.18 9.50
C GLY A 307 12.41 3.58 8.06
N ARG A 308 13.13 4.69 7.86
CA ARG A 308 13.55 5.14 6.53
C ARG A 308 14.43 4.12 5.82
N ALA A 309 15.37 3.48 6.50
CA ALA A 309 16.19 2.43 5.92
C ALA A 309 15.34 1.26 5.36
N VAL A 310 14.26 0.88 6.05
CA VAL A 310 13.30 -0.12 5.56
C VAL A 310 12.61 0.35 4.27
N ALA A 311 12.23 1.63 4.18
CA ALA A 311 11.63 2.20 2.97
C ALA A 311 12.66 2.22 1.80
N GLU A 312 13.92 2.51 2.06
CA GLU A 312 14.99 2.50 1.06
C GLU A 312 15.24 1.11 0.48
N GLU A 313 15.20 0.05 1.30
CA GLU A 313 15.25 -1.34 0.84
C GLU A 313 14.09 -1.71 -0.08
N ARG A 314 12.98 -0.97 -0.01
CA ARG A 314 11.76 -1.11 -0.82
C ARG A 314 11.54 0.06 -1.76
N SER A 315 12.60 0.82 -2.07
CA SER A 315 12.53 1.87 -3.08
C SER A 315 12.13 1.30 -4.44
N LEU A 316 11.56 2.13 -5.30
CA LEU A 316 11.21 1.73 -6.68
C LEU A 316 12.43 1.17 -7.43
N GLU A 317 13.63 1.65 -7.12
CA GLU A 317 14.86 1.13 -7.70
C GLU A 317 15.22 -0.26 -7.17
N ALA A 318 15.13 -0.49 -5.87
CA ALA A 318 15.37 -1.80 -5.25
C ALA A 318 14.39 -2.85 -5.78
N VAL A 319 13.10 -2.49 -5.85
CA VAL A 319 12.04 -3.33 -6.44
C VAL A 319 12.33 -3.61 -7.92
N GLY A 320 12.81 -2.63 -8.67
CA GLY A 320 13.19 -2.80 -10.08
C GLY A 320 14.32 -3.81 -10.27
N ARG A 321 15.32 -3.85 -9.36
CA ARG A 321 16.38 -4.85 -9.39
C ARG A 321 15.82 -6.25 -9.12
N GLN A 322 14.98 -6.42 -8.10
CA GLN A 322 14.32 -7.69 -7.77
C GLN A 322 13.43 -8.19 -8.90
N LEU A 323 12.64 -7.28 -9.50
CA LEU A 323 11.73 -7.61 -10.60
C LEU A 323 12.50 -8.13 -11.83
N ARG A 324 13.64 -7.52 -12.17
CA ARG A 324 14.50 -8.00 -13.26
C ARG A 324 15.05 -9.40 -12.99
N GLU A 325 15.39 -9.70 -11.75
CA GLU A 325 15.87 -11.03 -11.35
C GLU A 325 14.77 -12.09 -11.56
N ILE A 326 13.54 -11.80 -11.10
CA ILE A 326 12.38 -12.67 -11.30
C ILE A 326 12.11 -12.87 -12.80
N TYR A 327 12.14 -11.79 -13.58
CA TYR A 327 11.88 -11.86 -15.03
C TYR A 327 12.92 -12.72 -15.76
N ARG A 328 14.19 -12.62 -15.37
CA ARG A 328 15.25 -13.46 -15.93
C ARG A 328 15.02 -14.92 -15.55
N ARG A 329 14.77 -15.21 -14.29
CA ARG A 329 14.52 -16.57 -13.78
C ARG A 329 13.34 -17.26 -14.47
N GLU A 330 12.27 -16.52 -14.71
CA GLU A 330 11.02 -17.04 -15.27
C GLU A 330 10.92 -16.87 -16.79
N ASN A 331 12.00 -16.41 -17.43
CA ASN A 331 12.03 -16.12 -18.87
C ASN A 331 10.85 -15.22 -19.33
N ILE A 332 10.51 -14.21 -18.51
CA ILE A 332 9.46 -13.23 -18.84
C ILE A 332 9.96 -12.24 -19.88
N LEU A 333 11.20 -11.80 -19.76
CA LEU A 333 11.88 -10.93 -20.72
C LEU A 333 13.30 -11.44 -21.00
N PRO A 334 13.77 -11.41 -22.22
CA PRO A 334 15.19 -11.62 -22.53
C PRO A 334 15.95 -10.35 -22.15
N LEU A 335 16.18 -10.16 -20.86
CA LEU A 335 16.97 -9.03 -20.38
C LEU A 335 18.46 -9.25 -20.68
N PRO A 336 19.20 -8.23 -21.16
CA PRO A 336 20.63 -8.31 -21.30
C PRO A 336 21.29 -8.62 -19.93
N ALA A 337 22.41 -9.33 -19.96
CA ALA A 337 23.19 -9.57 -18.75
C ALA A 337 23.58 -8.23 -18.08
N PRO A 338 23.65 -8.16 -16.74
CA PRO A 338 24.09 -6.94 -16.07
C PRO A 338 25.48 -6.55 -16.54
N ALA A 339 25.70 -5.28 -16.83
CA ALA A 339 26.96 -4.72 -17.33
C ALA A 339 28.18 -4.94 -16.40
N HIS A 340 27.96 -5.47 -15.20
CA HIS A 340 29.02 -5.71 -14.19
C HIS A 340 29.51 -7.16 -14.10
N ALA A 341 29.17 -8.03 -15.04
CA ALA A 341 29.69 -9.40 -15.09
C ALA A 341 30.92 -9.54 -16.03
N GLN A 342 31.52 -8.44 -16.46
CA GLN A 342 32.75 -8.38 -17.21
C GLN A 342 33.72 -7.43 -16.50
N ALA A 343 34.28 -7.87 -15.41
CA ALA A 343 35.51 -7.36 -14.83
C ALA A 343 36.21 -8.47 -14.05
#